data_20ece84f1c7f35a4805a47c6cb9cf2e9
#
_entry.id   20ece84f1c7f35a4805a47c6cb9cf2e9
#
_cell.length_a   1.000
_cell.length_b   1.000
_cell.length_c   1.000
_cell.angle_alpha   90.00
_cell.angle_beta   90.00
_cell.angle_gamma   90.00
#
_symmetry.space_group_name_H-M   'P 1'
#
loop_
_entity.id
_entity.type
_entity.pdbx_description
1 polymer ?
#
loop_
_entity_poly.entity_id
_entity_poly.type
_entity_poly.pdbx_seq_one_letter_code
_entity_poly.pdbx_strand_id
1 'polypeptide(L)'
;MSFSNLLMKTGANGGLRGPQTAALALLNVGVRHGHTMRGKPPGVARSLEQRLRDENVTDPEVVARINIGFPQLKPSRSAQLKERLEHLKAQRSSKELEQLARSNKLVIDLEKVQQAYVKTTGQHDLRLLADHYGIFEHLFGSAFFVPRVPLTIRYELDANNLSPVYNGNVIKPSEALKAPLVDFDGQLDPITGKTSTQGDSYWTLLLTNPDAHYTNGEAECLHWFISNIPNGKLNEGEVLADYLPPFPPKGVGYQRLVFVLYKQTARLDLSAHKLDAKDHVNLEKRSFSTLQFYRQHQDELTPAGLAFYQSNWDESVTSLYHNVLQLKEPVFEYDFPKAYLADQKFFPLKQAFNLYMDKHRDPKQLNKEYLQRKLAQTHPFDGPEPALRFPNAHPIRDVPSWLRTEIRKRRLGIGRVQDY
;
A
#
# COMPACT_ATOMS: atom_id res chain seq x y z
N MET A 1 -22.46 -16.97 40.95
CA MET A 1 -23.23 -15.91 40.25
C MET A 1 -22.40 -14.64 40.31
N SER A 2 -22.01 -14.09 39.19
CA SER A 2 -21.14 -12.92 39.18
C SER A 2 -21.91 -11.66 39.55
N PHE A 3 -21.30 -10.75 40.28
CA PHE A 3 -21.86 -9.47 40.72
C PHE A 3 -22.49 -8.65 39.57
N SER A 4 -22.06 -8.85 38.35
CA SER A 4 -22.61 -8.19 37.14
C SER A 4 -24.07 -8.59 36.87
N ASN A 5 -24.47 -9.81 37.17
CA ASN A 5 -25.85 -10.26 36.93
C ASN A 5 -26.84 -9.71 37.97
N LEU A 6 -26.34 -9.37 39.14
CA LEU A 6 -27.18 -8.75 40.20
C LEU A 6 -27.47 -7.28 39.89
N LEU A 7 -26.53 -6.61 39.24
CA LEU A 7 -26.61 -5.20 38.85
C LEU A 7 -27.57 -4.96 37.70
N MET A 8 -27.61 -5.88 36.72
CA MET A 8 -28.57 -5.78 35.63
C MET A 8 -30.01 -6.02 36.06
N LYS A 9 -30.22 -6.86 37.06
CA LYS A 9 -31.59 -7.14 37.60
C LYS A 9 -32.17 -5.98 38.44
N THR A 10 -31.32 -5.21 39.10
CA THR A 10 -31.77 -4.04 39.87
C THR A 10 -31.98 -2.79 39.02
N GLY A 11 -31.36 -2.70 37.85
CA GLY A 11 -31.55 -1.60 36.91
C GLY A 11 -32.85 -1.65 36.10
N ALA A 12 -33.54 -2.79 36.09
CA ALA A 12 -34.81 -2.97 35.36
C ALA A 12 -36.06 -2.48 36.16
N ASN A 13 -35.92 -2.28 37.46
CA ASN A 13 -37.04 -1.76 38.30
C ASN A 13 -36.79 -0.29 38.64
N GLY A 14 -37.11 0.54 37.69
CA GLY A 14 -37.04 1.98 37.57
C GLY A 14 -37.31 2.87 38.75
N GLY A 15 -36.49 2.83 39.75
CA GLY A 15 -36.84 3.71 40.84
C GLY A 15 -35.83 4.05 41.86
N LEU A 16 -34.60 4.31 41.63
CA LEU A 16 -33.69 4.93 42.65
C LEU A 16 -32.26 5.07 42.01
N ARG A 17 -32.12 5.97 41.09
CA ARG A 17 -30.84 6.13 40.40
C ARG A 17 -29.72 6.84 41.17
N GLY A 18 -30.04 7.59 42.20
CA GLY A 18 -29.05 8.40 42.90
C GLY A 18 -28.10 7.62 43.85
N PRO A 19 -28.60 6.90 44.82
CA PRO A 19 -27.72 6.19 45.79
C PRO A 19 -27.05 4.94 45.22
N GLN A 20 -27.65 4.31 44.18
CA GLN A 20 -27.06 3.12 43.53
C GLN A 20 -25.88 3.42 42.64
N THR A 21 -25.87 4.57 41.97
CA THR A 21 -24.73 5.00 41.16
C THR A 21 -23.50 5.35 42.01
N ALA A 22 -23.71 5.91 43.20
CA ALA A 22 -22.61 6.19 44.13
C ALA A 22 -22.04 4.91 44.74
N ALA A 23 -22.89 3.95 45.10
CA ALA A 23 -22.45 2.64 45.59
C ALA A 23 -21.71 1.82 44.54
N LEU A 24 -22.14 1.90 43.27
CA LEU A 24 -21.47 1.26 42.14
C LEU A 24 -20.10 1.87 41.84
N ALA A 25 -19.96 3.18 41.95
CA ALA A 25 -18.69 3.87 41.79
C ALA A 25 -17.71 3.49 42.93
N LEU A 26 -18.20 3.33 44.16
CA LEU A 26 -17.40 2.90 45.28
C LEU A 26 -16.99 1.43 45.19
N LEU A 27 -17.87 0.54 44.70
CA LEU A 27 -17.52 -0.87 44.49
C LEU A 27 -16.51 -1.04 43.34
N ASN A 28 -16.61 -0.26 42.29
CA ASN A 28 -15.61 -0.27 41.22
C ASN A 28 -14.24 0.27 41.63
N VAL A 29 -14.19 1.15 42.63
CA VAL A 29 -12.94 1.61 43.25
C VAL A 29 -12.34 0.55 44.17
N GLY A 30 -13.19 -0.27 44.80
CA GLY A 30 -12.74 -1.31 45.75
C GLY A 30 -12.22 -2.61 45.13
N VAL A 31 -12.49 -2.84 43.85
CA VAL A 31 -12.04 -4.04 43.10
C VAL A 31 -10.71 -3.82 42.34
N ARG A 32 -9.88 -2.94 42.83
CA ARG A 32 -8.52 -2.82 42.29
C ARG A 32 -7.66 -3.98 42.80
N HIS A 33 -7.67 -5.06 42.08
CA HIS A 33 -6.69 -6.12 42.23
C HIS A 33 -5.39 -5.66 41.55
N GLY A 34 -4.45 -5.31 42.35
CA GLY A 34 -3.16 -5.05 41.78
C GLY A 34 -2.38 -4.04 42.56
N HIS A 35 -1.40 -4.53 43.15
CA HIS A 35 -0.46 -3.79 43.95
C HIS A 35 0.42 -2.86 43.12
N THR A 36 0.37 -2.96 41.80
CA THR A 36 1.34 -2.28 40.93
C THR A 36 0.74 -1.60 39.69
N MET A 37 -0.51 -1.93 39.32
CA MET A 37 -1.09 -1.31 38.13
C MET A 37 -1.85 -0.02 38.48
N ARG A 38 -1.34 1.09 38.07
CA ARG A 38 -2.05 2.37 38.09
C ARG A 38 -2.99 2.43 36.90
N GLY A 39 -4.28 2.30 37.13
CA GLY A 39 -5.32 2.38 36.10
C GLY A 39 -6.02 1.05 35.80
N LYS A 40 -6.90 1.06 34.82
CA LYS A 40 -7.58 -0.15 34.32
C LYS A 40 -6.56 -1.05 33.64
N PRO A 41 -6.63 -2.38 33.80
CA PRO A 41 -5.80 -3.27 33.01
C PRO A 41 -6.02 -3.00 31.53
N PRO A 42 -4.99 -3.13 30.69
CA PRO A 42 -5.15 -2.97 29.27
C PRO A 42 -6.20 -3.97 28.80
N GLY A 43 -7.26 -3.46 28.20
CA GLY A 43 -8.28 -4.30 27.56
C GLY A 43 -7.69 -5.06 26.38
N VAL A 44 -8.44 -6.03 25.88
CA VAL A 44 -8.09 -6.70 24.62
C VAL A 44 -8.00 -5.64 23.53
N ALA A 45 -6.89 -5.62 22.81
CA ALA A 45 -6.70 -4.70 21.69
C ALA A 45 -7.83 -4.90 20.69
N ARG A 46 -8.52 -3.82 20.34
CA ARG A 46 -9.57 -3.87 19.32
C ARG A 46 -8.93 -4.15 17.97
N SER A 47 -9.56 -5.00 17.16
CA SER A 47 -9.14 -5.22 15.79
C SER A 47 -9.27 -3.91 14.98
N LEU A 48 -8.54 -3.80 13.88
CA LEU A 48 -8.65 -2.63 12.99
C LEU A 48 -10.09 -2.40 12.54
N GLU A 49 -10.82 -3.47 12.20
CA GLU A 49 -12.24 -3.40 11.82
C GLU A 49 -13.12 -2.85 12.94
N GLN A 50 -12.87 -3.21 14.18
CA GLN A 50 -13.61 -2.68 15.32
C GLN A 50 -13.34 -1.19 15.52
N ARG A 51 -12.10 -0.75 15.38
CA ARG A 51 -11.74 0.67 15.45
C ARG A 51 -12.42 1.49 14.35
N LEU A 52 -12.36 0.99 13.11
CA LEU A 52 -13.02 1.63 11.98
C LEU A 52 -14.54 1.68 12.12
N ARG A 53 -15.17 0.65 12.70
CA ARG A 53 -16.60 0.67 13.00
C ARG A 53 -16.94 1.70 14.08
N ASP A 54 -16.11 1.81 15.11
CA ASP A 54 -16.32 2.79 16.18
C ASP A 54 -16.19 4.23 15.66
N GLU A 55 -15.23 4.48 14.76
CA GLU A 55 -15.08 5.76 14.07
C GLU A 55 -16.27 6.05 13.14
N ASN A 56 -16.70 5.07 12.37
CA ASN A 56 -17.84 5.19 11.47
C ASN A 56 -19.18 5.43 12.18
N VAL A 57 -19.32 4.99 13.43
CA VAL A 57 -20.51 5.28 14.27
C VAL A 57 -20.55 6.74 14.70
N THR A 58 -19.38 7.38 14.82
CA THR A 58 -19.29 8.79 15.24
C THR A 58 -19.45 9.78 14.09
N ASP A 59 -19.22 9.34 12.85
CA ASP A 59 -19.34 10.16 11.66
C ASP A 59 -20.36 9.56 10.66
N PRO A 60 -21.62 10.05 10.67
CA PRO A 60 -22.66 9.52 9.79
C PRO A 60 -22.40 9.75 8.30
N GLU A 61 -21.57 10.71 7.91
CA GLU A 61 -21.21 10.93 6.51
C GLU A 61 -20.31 9.82 5.98
N VAL A 62 -19.42 9.29 6.82
CA VAL A 62 -18.55 8.16 6.46
C VAL A 62 -19.34 6.86 6.30
N VAL A 63 -20.46 6.71 7.02
CA VAL A 63 -21.34 5.53 6.93
C VAL A 63 -22.23 5.59 5.67
N ALA A 64 -22.55 6.78 5.18
CA ALA A 64 -23.46 7.01 4.04
C ALA A 64 -22.73 6.89 2.67
N ARG A 65 -21.79 5.98 2.52
CA ARG A 65 -21.13 5.73 1.22
C ARG A 65 -22.14 5.17 0.22
N ILE A 66 -22.20 5.79 -0.95
CA ILE A 66 -23.13 5.44 -2.03
C ILE A 66 -22.47 4.45 -2.99
N ASN A 67 -23.13 3.32 -3.26
CA ASN A 67 -22.66 2.41 -4.30
C ASN A 67 -23.12 2.91 -5.67
N ILE A 68 -22.17 3.37 -6.49
CA ILE A 68 -22.40 3.86 -7.86
C ILE A 68 -22.21 2.76 -8.93
N GLY A 69 -21.76 1.59 -8.53
CA GLY A 69 -21.54 0.46 -9.43
C GLY A 69 -22.77 -0.44 -9.56
N PHE A 70 -22.60 -1.54 -10.24
CA PHE A 70 -23.64 -2.53 -10.43
C PHE A 70 -24.12 -3.14 -9.10
N PRO A 71 -25.43 -3.42 -8.96
CA PRO A 71 -25.98 -4.00 -7.76
C PRO A 71 -25.38 -5.38 -7.48
N GLN A 72 -25.13 -5.66 -6.23
CA GLN A 72 -24.56 -6.94 -5.81
C GLN A 72 -25.69 -7.94 -5.53
N LEU A 73 -25.82 -8.92 -6.41
CA LEU A 73 -26.61 -10.11 -6.14
C LEU A 73 -25.76 -11.01 -5.22
N LYS A 74 -25.99 -10.93 -3.92
CA LYS A 74 -25.33 -11.82 -2.95
C LYS A 74 -26.10 -13.14 -2.95
N PRO A 75 -25.51 -14.27 -3.37
CA PRO A 75 -26.09 -15.56 -3.13
C PRO A 75 -26.23 -15.79 -1.62
N SER A 76 -27.25 -16.49 -1.20
CA SER A 76 -27.46 -16.75 0.22
C SER A 76 -26.27 -17.52 0.79
N ARG A 77 -25.86 -17.18 2.02
CA ARG A 77 -24.72 -17.86 2.69
C ARG A 77 -24.91 -19.36 2.77
N SER A 78 -26.16 -19.82 2.94
CA SER A 78 -26.49 -21.25 2.97
C SER A 78 -26.26 -21.92 1.62
N ALA A 79 -26.59 -21.25 0.49
CA ALA A 79 -26.32 -21.77 -0.85
C ALA A 79 -24.83 -21.91 -1.12
N GLN A 80 -24.03 -20.87 -0.78
CA GLN A 80 -22.58 -20.91 -0.93
C GLN A 80 -21.94 -22.02 -0.08
N LEU A 81 -22.39 -22.20 1.16
CA LEU A 81 -21.91 -23.27 2.03
C LEU A 81 -22.26 -24.64 1.49
N LYS A 82 -23.47 -24.81 0.95
CA LYS A 82 -23.91 -26.08 0.36
C LYS A 82 -23.04 -26.44 -0.85
N GLU A 83 -22.85 -25.53 -1.78
CA GLU A 83 -22.01 -25.72 -2.96
C GLU A 83 -20.56 -26.05 -2.55
N ARG A 84 -20.01 -25.34 -1.59
CA ARG A 84 -18.65 -25.58 -1.08
C ARG A 84 -18.54 -26.95 -0.41
N LEU A 85 -19.53 -27.38 0.35
CA LEU A 85 -19.55 -28.69 0.99
C LEU A 85 -19.68 -29.81 -0.03
N GLU A 86 -20.50 -29.65 -1.07
CA GLU A 86 -20.63 -30.60 -2.17
C GLU A 86 -19.31 -30.75 -2.92
N HIS A 87 -18.63 -29.65 -3.24
CA HIS A 87 -17.32 -29.66 -3.89
C HIS A 87 -16.26 -30.35 -3.01
N LEU A 88 -16.24 -30.05 -1.71
CA LEU A 88 -15.31 -30.70 -0.77
C LEU A 88 -15.59 -32.20 -0.62
N LYS A 89 -16.86 -32.61 -0.63
CA LYS A 89 -17.21 -34.07 -0.60
C LYS A 89 -16.75 -34.78 -1.86
N ALA A 90 -16.95 -34.15 -3.04
CA ALA A 90 -16.49 -34.71 -4.31
C ALA A 90 -14.97 -34.89 -4.34
N GLN A 91 -14.24 -33.91 -3.89
CA GLN A 91 -12.77 -34.00 -3.83
C GLN A 91 -12.29 -35.06 -2.84
N ARG A 92 -12.89 -35.14 -1.64
CA ARG A 92 -12.52 -36.15 -0.63
C ARG A 92 -12.83 -37.57 -1.05
N SER A 93 -13.84 -37.80 -1.90
CA SER A 93 -14.20 -39.12 -2.38
C SER A 93 -13.33 -39.64 -3.54
N SER A 94 -12.52 -38.76 -4.14
CA SER A 94 -11.65 -39.12 -5.27
C SER A 94 -10.39 -39.82 -4.80
N LYS A 95 -10.31 -41.14 -5.07
CA LYS A 95 -9.12 -41.96 -4.77
C LYS A 95 -7.90 -41.57 -5.61
N GLU A 96 -8.12 -41.07 -6.82
CA GLU A 96 -7.06 -40.63 -7.73
C GLU A 96 -6.32 -39.38 -7.18
N LEU A 97 -7.07 -38.38 -6.73
CA LEU A 97 -6.49 -37.21 -6.12
C LEU A 97 -5.69 -37.53 -4.86
N GLU A 98 -6.19 -38.47 -4.06
CA GLU A 98 -5.49 -38.93 -2.86
C GLU A 98 -4.18 -39.67 -3.20
N GLN A 99 -4.17 -40.54 -4.22
CA GLN A 99 -2.95 -41.20 -4.68
C GLN A 99 -1.92 -40.20 -5.22
N LEU A 100 -2.35 -39.22 -6.02
CA LEU A 100 -1.48 -38.17 -6.54
C LEU A 100 -0.91 -37.34 -5.41
N ALA A 101 -1.73 -36.96 -4.40
CA ALA A 101 -1.28 -36.21 -3.25
C ALA A 101 -0.25 -36.99 -2.41
N ARG A 102 -0.49 -38.28 -2.14
CA ARG A 102 0.46 -39.13 -1.40
C ARG A 102 1.78 -39.35 -2.13
N SER A 103 1.75 -39.38 -3.46
CA SER A 103 2.94 -39.53 -4.29
C SER A 103 3.66 -38.23 -4.60
N ASN A 104 3.20 -37.07 -4.05
CA ASN A 104 3.68 -35.72 -4.35
C ASN A 104 3.66 -35.36 -5.85
N LYS A 105 2.73 -35.95 -6.59
CA LYS A 105 2.53 -35.67 -8.02
C LYS A 105 1.28 -34.84 -8.31
N LEU A 106 0.58 -34.42 -7.27
CA LEU A 106 -0.59 -33.57 -7.43
C LEU A 106 -0.17 -32.17 -7.90
N VAL A 107 -0.53 -31.82 -9.12
CA VAL A 107 -0.37 -30.47 -9.67
C VAL A 107 -1.69 -29.75 -9.57
N ILE A 108 -1.68 -28.61 -8.90
CA ILE A 108 -2.85 -27.71 -8.80
C ILE A 108 -2.83 -26.78 -10.01
N ASP A 109 -3.92 -26.77 -10.75
CA ASP A 109 -4.11 -25.85 -11.87
C ASP A 109 -4.38 -24.44 -11.35
N LEU A 110 -3.34 -23.59 -11.39
CA LEU A 110 -3.39 -22.24 -10.87
C LEU A 110 -4.36 -21.35 -11.67
N GLU A 111 -4.56 -21.61 -12.95
CA GLU A 111 -5.49 -20.85 -13.79
C GLU A 111 -6.93 -21.05 -13.34
N LYS A 112 -7.32 -22.31 -13.04
CA LYS A 112 -8.66 -22.60 -12.50
C LYS A 112 -8.88 -21.97 -11.13
N VAL A 113 -7.86 -22.01 -10.28
CA VAL A 113 -7.93 -21.38 -8.96
C VAL A 113 -8.08 -19.85 -9.10
N GLN A 114 -7.32 -19.22 -9.99
CA GLN A 114 -7.43 -17.80 -10.27
C GLN A 114 -8.81 -17.42 -10.82
N GLN A 115 -9.33 -18.16 -11.78
CA GLN A 115 -10.69 -17.93 -12.32
C GLN A 115 -11.77 -18.08 -11.24
N ALA A 116 -11.65 -19.08 -10.36
CA ALA A 116 -12.56 -19.24 -9.24
C ALA A 116 -12.45 -18.09 -8.23
N TYR A 117 -11.23 -17.63 -7.92
CA TYR A 117 -10.99 -16.50 -7.04
C TYR A 117 -11.60 -15.20 -7.60
N VAL A 118 -11.34 -14.89 -8.87
CA VAL A 118 -11.88 -13.69 -9.54
C VAL A 118 -13.40 -13.67 -9.53
N LYS A 119 -14.05 -14.82 -9.73
CA LYS A 119 -15.52 -14.94 -9.73
C LYS A 119 -16.14 -14.83 -8.34
N THR A 120 -15.42 -15.18 -7.29
CA THR A 120 -15.98 -15.29 -5.92
C THR A 120 -15.58 -14.12 -5.03
N THR A 121 -14.34 -14.10 -4.57
CA THR A 121 -13.85 -13.18 -3.52
C THR A 121 -13.04 -12.02 -4.08
N GLY A 122 -12.39 -12.18 -5.22
CA GLY A 122 -11.46 -11.20 -5.78
C GLY A 122 -12.06 -9.80 -5.99
N GLN A 123 -13.35 -9.72 -6.33
CA GLN A 123 -14.06 -8.46 -6.48
C GLN A 123 -14.16 -7.67 -5.16
N HIS A 124 -14.40 -8.39 -4.06
CA HIS A 124 -14.48 -7.77 -2.73
C HIS A 124 -13.13 -7.40 -2.19
N ASP A 125 -12.14 -8.26 -2.40
CA ASP A 125 -10.77 -8.02 -1.97
C ASP A 125 -10.20 -6.79 -2.69
N LEU A 126 -10.47 -6.66 -4.00
CA LEU A 126 -10.09 -5.49 -4.77
C LEU A 126 -10.76 -4.20 -4.26
N ARG A 127 -12.04 -4.28 -3.89
CA ARG A 127 -12.74 -3.15 -3.28
C ARG A 127 -12.06 -2.74 -1.97
N LEU A 128 -11.75 -3.71 -1.09
CA LEU A 128 -11.09 -3.43 0.19
C LEU A 128 -9.68 -2.84 -0.01
N LEU A 129 -8.94 -3.35 -1.00
CA LEU A 129 -7.65 -2.79 -1.36
C LEU A 129 -7.77 -1.34 -1.86
N ALA A 130 -8.73 -1.07 -2.73
CA ALA A 130 -8.98 0.27 -3.24
C ALA A 130 -9.39 1.26 -2.13
N ASP A 131 -10.19 0.81 -1.17
CA ASP A 131 -10.53 1.58 0.03
C ASP A 131 -9.29 1.86 0.89
N HIS A 132 -8.44 0.84 1.11
CA HIS A 132 -7.21 0.99 1.88
C HIS A 132 -6.23 2.00 1.26
N TYR A 133 -6.14 2.01 -0.07
CA TYR A 133 -5.32 2.98 -0.80
C TYR A 133 -6.00 4.33 -1.02
N GLY A 134 -7.20 4.57 -0.48
CA GLY A 134 -7.93 5.82 -0.60
C GLY A 134 -8.35 6.17 -2.03
N ILE A 135 -8.49 5.18 -2.93
CA ILE A 135 -8.80 5.41 -4.34
C ILE A 135 -10.21 5.96 -4.49
N PHE A 136 -11.18 5.38 -3.81
CA PHE A 136 -12.56 5.84 -3.90
C PHE A 136 -12.74 7.24 -3.33
N GLU A 137 -12.10 7.53 -2.21
CA GLU A 137 -12.16 8.85 -1.57
C GLU A 137 -11.65 9.94 -2.48
N HIS A 138 -10.52 9.72 -3.15
CA HIS A 138 -9.90 10.72 -4.01
C HIS A 138 -10.60 10.85 -5.38
N LEU A 139 -11.06 9.75 -5.99
CA LEU A 139 -11.67 9.79 -7.32
C LEU A 139 -13.19 10.00 -7.30
N PHE A 140 -13.90 9.54 -6.26
CA PHE A 140 -15.36 9.54 -6.20
C PHE A 140 -15.93 10.17 -4.92
N GLY A 141 -15.09 10.66 -4.01
CA GLY A 141 -15.50 11.23 -2.74
C GLY A 141 -16.18 10.20 -1.83
N SER A 142 -17.44 10.40 -1.49
CA SER A 142 -18.21 9.46 -0.64
C SER A 142 -18.82 8.27 -1.38
N ALA A 143 -18.55 8.14 -2.69
CA ALA A 143 -19.06 7.02 -3.49
C ALA A 143 -18.05 5.89 -3.63
N PHE A 144 -18.53 4.67 -3.82
CA PHE A 144 -17.71 3.49 -4.09
C PHE A 144 -18.41 2.57 -5.08
N PHE A 145 -17.69 1.62 -5.64
CA PHE A 145 -18.27 0.53 -6.41
C PHE A 145 -17.53 -0.78 -6.17
N VAL A 146 -18.17 -1.89 -6.51
CA VAL A 146 -17.54 -3.20 -6.50
C VAL A 146 -17.12 -3.55 -7.93
N PRO A 147 -15.82 -3.72 -8.23
CA PRO A 147 -15.36 -4.09 -9.57
C PRO A 147 -15.89 -5.46 -9.96
N ARG A 148 -16.76 -5.51 -10.96
CA ARG A 148 -17.41 -6.75 -11.42
C ARG A 148 -16.69 -7.39 -12.59
N VAL A 149 -16.08 -6.57 -13.42
CA VAL A 149 -15.33 -7.01 -14.59
C VAL A 149 -13.85 -7.07 -14.19
N PRO A 150 -13.24 -8.24 -14.23
CA PRO A 150 -11.82 -8.37 -13.98
C PRO A 150 -11.03 -7.69 -15.08
N LEU A 151 -10.10 -6.84 -14.68
CA LEU A 151 -9.21 -6.12 -15.58
C LEU A 151 -7.82 -6.72 -15.45
N THR A 152 -7.27 -7.24 -16.55
CA THR A 152 -5.90 -7.74 -16.62
C THR A 152 -5.06 -6.76 -17.40
N ILE A 153 -4.08 -6.15 -16.73
CA ILE A 153 -3.22 -5.12 -17.31
C ILE A 153 -1.78 -5.57 -17.21
N ARG A 154 -1.04 -5.48 -18.29
CA ARG A 154 0.35 -5.93 -18.40
C ARG A 154 1.16 -4.94 -19.18
N TYR A 155 2.31 -4.55 -18.66
CA TYR A 155 3.31 -3.75 -19.38
C TYR A 155 4.34 -4.67 -20.02
N GLU A 156 4.63 -4.44 -21.28
CA GLU A 156 5.67 -5.18 -22.02
C GLU A 156 7.02 -4.52 -21.75
N LEU A 157 7.89 -5.24 -21.05
CA LEU A 157 9.28 -4.84 -20.81
C LEU A 157 10.14 -5.18 -22.01
N ASP A 158 10.15 -6.48 -22.34
CA ASP A 158 10.90 -7.09 -23.43
C ASP A 158 10.02 -8.13 -24.13
N ALA A 159 10.49 -8.69 -25.22
CA ALA A 159 9.76 -9.73 -25.99
C ALA A 159 9.27 -10.91 -25.15
N ASN A 160 9.93 -11.19 -24.00
CA ASN A 160 9.62 -12.34 -23.15
C ASN A 160 9.20 -11.96 -21.72
N ASN A 161 9.29 -10.68 -21.35
CA ASN A 161 9.04 -10.23 -19.99
C ASN A 161 7.84 -9.26 -19.93
N LEU A 162 6.89 -9.59 -19.08
CA LEU A 162 5.70 -8.79 -18.82
C LEU A 162 5.69 -8.35 -17.36
N SER A 163 5.36 -7.10 -17.10
CA SER A 163 5.11 -6.56 -15.74
C SER A 163 3.60 -6.41 -15.54
N PRO A 164 2.95 -7.33 -14.81
CA PRO A 164 1.52 -7.27 -14.58
C PRO A 164 1.15 -6.31 -13.46
N VAL A 165 -0.03 -5.71 -13.56
CA VAL A 165 -0.64 -4.88 -12.51
C VAL A 165 -1.39 -5.78 -11.53
N TYR A 166 -0.97 -5.75 -10.25
CA TYR A 166 -1.53 -6.57 -9.16
C TYR A 166 -2.22 -5.74 -8.06
N ASN A 167 -2.83 -4.63 -8.43
CA ASN A 167 -3.62 -3.79 -7.51
C ASN A 167 -2.83 -3.33 -6.27
N GLY A 168 -1.83 -2.48 -6.51
CA GLY A 168 -0.99 -1.87 -5.48
C GLY A 168 0.48 -2.25 -5.55
N ASN A 169 0.91 -3.08 -6.47
CA ASN A 169 2.32 -3.33 -6.72
C ASN A 169 3.02 -2.08 -7.28
N VAL A 170 4.33 -2.05 -7.12
CA VAL A 170 5.16 -0.95 -7.64
C VAL A 170 5.65 -1.29 -9.04
N ILE A 171 5.33 -0.43 -10.01
CA ILE A 171 5.83 -0.48 -11.38
C ILE A 171 6.63 0.79 -11.64
N LYS A 172 7.86 0.63 -12.09
CA LYS A 172 8.72 1.78 -12.37
C LYS A 172 8.33 2.51 -13.65
N PRO A 173 8.57 3.81 -13.76
CA PRO A 173 8.35 4.55 -14.98
C PRO A 173 9.06 3.95 -16.20
N SER A 174 10.27 3.41 -16.03
CA SER A 174 11.01 2.70 -17.08
C SER A 174 10.28 1.47 -17.63
N GLU A 175 9.50 0.80 -16.80
CA GLU A 175 8.68 -0.37 -17.17
C GLU A 175 7.38 0.05 -17.88
N ALA A 176 6.88 1.23 -17.59
CA ALA A 176 5.60 1.76 -18.06
C ALA A 176 5.76 2.82 -19.17
N LEU A 177 6.85 2.79 -19.94
CA LEU A 177 7.09 3.76 -21.03
C LEU A 177 6.09 3.63 -22.18
N LYS A 178 5.63 2.41 -22.45
CA LYS A 178 4.66 2.12 -23.52
C LYS A 178 3.27 1.89 -22.92
N ALA A 179 2.25 2.10 -23.74
CA ALA A 179 0.87 1.78 -23.34
C ALA A 179 0.77 0.30 -22.99
N PRO A 180 0.09 -0.04 -21.87
CA PRO A 180 -0.05 -1.42 -21.43
C PRO A 180 -1.02 -2.20 -22.32
N LEU A 181 -0.84 -3.52 -22.33
CA LEU A 181 -1.84 -4.45 -22.83
C LEU A 181 -2.96 -4.55 -21.78
N VAL A 182 -4.17 -4.23 -22.20
CA VAL A 182 -5.36 -4.31 -21.35
C VAL A 182 -6.29 -5.37 -21.92
N ASP A 183 -6.64 -6.33 -21.07
CA ASP A 183 -7.49 -7.45 -21.44
C ASP A 183 -8.65 -7.55 -20.43
N PHE A 184 -9.87 -7.61 -20.95
CA PHE A 184 -11.10 -7.80 -20.16
C PHE A 184 -12.20 -8.41 -21.02
N ASP A 185 -13.11 -9.14 -20.39
CA ASP A 185 -14.26 -9.73 -21.07
C ASP A 185 -15.36 -8.66 -21.29
N GLY A 186 -15.36 -8.07 -22.47
CA GLY A 186 -16.35 -7.05 -22.84
C GLY A 186 -17.79 -7.60 -23.00
N GLN A 187 -17.96 -8.90 -23.11
CA GLN A 187 -19.27 -9.53 -23.21
C GLN A 187 -19.82 -9.98 -21.83
N LEU A 188 -19.03 -9.83 -20.77
CA LEU A 188 -19.46 -10.16 -19.42
C LEU A 188 -20.56 -9.19 -18.97
N ASP A 189 -21.71 -9.73 -18.59
CA ASP A 189 -22.74 -8.95 -17.93
C ASP A 189 -22.36 -8.75 -16.46
N PRO A 190 -22.09 -7.50 -16.01
CA PRO A 190 -21.65 -7.23 -14.65
C PRO A 190 -22.68 -7.58 -13.57
N ILE A 191 -23.95 -7.70 -13.92
CA ILE A 191 -25.03 -8.02 -12.98
C ILE A 191 -25.11 -9.53 -12.75
N THR A 192 -25.20 -10.29 -13.83
CA THR A 192 -25.39 -11.75 -13.77
C THR A 192 -24.09 -12.54 -13.70
N GLY A 193 -22.96 -11.92 -14.06
CA GLY A 193 -21.67 -12.58 -14.15
C GLY A 193 -21.58 -13.64 -15.26
N LYS A 194 -22.51 -13.59 -16.22
CA LYS A 194 -22.53 -14.49 -17.38
C LYS A 194 -22.13 -13.75 -18.64
N THR A 195 -21.46 -14.43 -19.55
CA THR A 195 -21.13 -13.85 -20.86
C THR A 195 -22.40 -13.78 -21.70
N SER A 196 -22.72 -12.59 -22.19
CA SER A 196 -23.86 -12.35 -23.07
C SER A 196 -23.40 -12.40 -24.52
N THR A 197 -24.03 -13.23 -25.32
CA THR A 197 -23.75 -13.32 -26.77
C THR A 197 -24.60 -12.39 -27.61
N GLN A 198 -25.49 -11.62 -26.99
CA GLN A 198 -26.44 -10.75 -27.67
C GLN A 198 -26.09 -9.27 -27.47
N GLY A 199 -25.77 -8.60 -28.57
CA GLY A 199 -25.63 -7.15 -28.67
C GLY A 199 -24.19 -6.62 -28.54
N ASP A 200 -24.00 -5.45 -29.11
CA ASP A 200 -22.73 -4.72 -28.96
C ASP A 200 -22.68 -4.05 -27.59
N SER A 201 -21.64 -4.33 -26.84
CA SER A 201 -21.33 -3.67 -25.59
C SER A 201 -20.26 -2.63 -25.80
N TYR A 202 -20.48 -1.41 -25.29
CA TYR A 202 -19.48 -0.33 -25.36
C TYR A 202 -18.88 -0.06 -23.98
N TRP A 203 -17.60 0.25 -23.99
CA TRP A 203 -16.83 0.45 -22.77
C TRP A 203 -15.97 1.71 -22.87
N THR A 204 -15.67 2.29 -21.72
CA THR A 204 -14.74 3.42 -21.58
C THR A 204 -13.65 3.05 -20.59
N LEU A 205 -12.39 3.21 -20.98
CA LEU A 205 -11.23 3.01 -20.13
C LEU A 205 -10.57 4.35 -19.82
N LEU A 206 -10.36 4.62 -18.56
CA LEU A 206 -9.72 5.81 -18.04
C LEU A 206 -8.49 5.40 -17.20
N LEU A 207 -7.34 6.02 -17.45
CA LEU A 207 -6.17 5.97 -16.56
C LEU A 207 -5.90 7.35 -16.01
N THR A 208 -6.02 7.49 -14.70
CA THR A 208 -5.81 8.76 -13.99
C THR A 208 -4.83 8.60 -12.84
N ASN A 209 -4.13 9.69 -12.54
CA ASN A 209 -3.28 9.81 -11.37
C ASN A 209 -3.88 10.87 -10.42
N PRO A 210 -4.46 10.43 -9.28
CA PRO A 210 -5.05 11.37 -8.30
C PRO A 210 -4.00 12.14 -7.49
N ASP A 211 -2.74 11.71 -7.49
CA ASP A 211 -1.69 12.26 -6.62
C ASP A 211 -0.82 13.32 -7.30
N ALA A 212 -0.94 13.46 -8.62
CA ALA A 212 -0.03 14.32 -9.36
C ALA A 212 -0.71 15.06 -10.50
N HIS A 213 -1.09 16.28 -10.23
CA HIS A 213 -1.17 17.28 -11.28
C HIS A 213 -0.04 18.30 -11.07
N TYR A 214 0.72 18.59 -12.14
CA TYR A 214 1.92 19.41 -12.03
C TYR A 214 1.67 20.87 -11.59
N THR A 215 0.53 21.44 -12.00
CA THR A 215 0.20 22.85 -11.77
C THR A 215 -0.99 23.04 -10.82
N ASN A 216 -1.82 22.05 -10.66
CA ASN A 216 -3.06 22.15 -9.87
C ASN A 216 -3.15 20.98 -8.88
N GLY A 217 -2.88 21.22 -7.62
CA GLY A 217 -2.87 20.19 -6.57
C GLY A 217 -4.25 19.57 -6.25
N GLU A 218 -5.35 20.17 -6.74
CA GLU A 218 -6.71 19.64 -6.54
C GLU A 218 -7.23 18.83 -7.73
N ALA A 219 -6.48 18.79 -8.85
CA ALA A 219 -6.87 18.08 -10.05
C ALA A 219 -6.07 16.79 -10.22
N GLU A 220 -6.69 15.84 -10.90
CA GLU A 220 -6.05 14.60 -11.31
C GLU A 220 -5.29 14.81 -12.63
N CYS A 221 -4.26 14.01 -12.87
CA CYS A 221 -3.59 13.97 -14.15
C CYS A 221 -4.15 12.83 -15.00
N LEU A 222 -4.64 13.15 -16.19
CA LEU A 222 -5.14 12.19 -17.17
C LEU A 222 -3.97 11.57 -17.93
N HIS A 223 -3.74 10.27 -17.76
CA HIS A 223 -2.68 9.53 -18.44
C HIS A 223 -3.14 8.84 -19.72
N TRP A 224 -4.37 8.31 -19.75
CA TRP A 224 -4.91 7.62 -20.92
C TRP A 224 -6.44 7.63 -20.88
N PHE A 225 -7.07 7.84 -22.04
CA PHE A 225 -8.50 7.85 -22.12
C PHE A 225 -8.97 7.29 -23.47
N ILE A 226 -9.70 6.19 -23.41
CA ILE A 226 -10.31 5.54 -24.58
C ILE A 226 -11.79 5.34 -24.31
N SER A 227 -12.61 5.75 -25.25
CA SER A 227 -14.05 5.57 -25.19
C SER A 227 -14.56 4.66 -26.31
N ASN A 228 -15.83 4.30 -26.23
CA ASN A 228 -16.53 3.53 -27.26
C ASN A 228 -15.82 2.23 -27.67
N ILE A 229 -15.20 1.54 -26.72
CA ILE A 229 -14.52 0.26 -26.95
C ILE A 229 -15.57 -0.83 -27.19
N PRO A 230 -15.65 -1.41 -28.41
CA PRO A 230 -16.65 -2.42 -28.68
C PRO A 230 -16.21 -3.79 -28.16
N ASN A 231 -17.07 -4.46 -27.42
CA ASN A 231 -16.91 -5.86 -26.99
C ASN A 231 -15.55 -6.20 -26.34
N GLY A 232 -14.93 -5.22 -25.66
CA GLY A 232 -13.63 -5.42 -25.00
C GLY A 232 -12.41 -5.29 -25.92
N LYS A 233 -12.59 -4.96 -27.20
CA LYS A 233 -11.51 -4.78 -28.16
C LYS A 233 -10.96 -3.35 -28.09
N LEU A 234 -9.93 -3.16 -27.31
CA LEU A 234 -9.33 -1.84 -27.05
C LEU A 234 -8.90 -1.11 -28.33
N ASN A 235 -8.35 -1.84 -29.30
CA ASN A 235 -7.82 -1.28 -30.54
C ASN A 235 -8.91 -0.68 -31.46
N GLU A 236 -10.17 -1.08 -31.28
CA GLU A 236 -11.31 -0.56 -32.03
C GLU A 236 -11.98 0.63 -31.34
N GLY A 237 -11.51 1.01 -30.14
CA GLY A 237 -12.00 2.12 -29.36
C GLY A 237 -11.55 3.48 -29.89
N GLU A 238 -12.27 4.53 -29.52
CA GLU A 238 -11.93 5.91 -29.85
C GLU A 238 -10.98 6.47 -28.81
N VAL A 239 -9.75 6.79 -29.21
CA VAL A 239 -8.74 7.38 -28.33
C VAL A 239 -9.03 8.86 -28.17
N LEU A 240 -9.34 9.31 -26.95
CA LEU A 240 -9.58 10.69 -26.59
C LEU A 240 -8.31 11.37 -26.07
N ALA A 241 -7.51 10.66 -25.27
CA ALA A 241 -6.19 11.10 -24.85
C ALA A 241 -5.20 9.95 -24.97
N ASP A 242 -4.11 10.18 -25.69
CA ASP A 242 -3.04 9.20 -25.87
C ASP A 242 -2.36 8.87 -24.53
N TYR A 243 -1.78 7.69 -24.47
CA TYR A 243 -1.06 7.23 -23.31
C TYR A 243 0.13 8.14 -22.96
N LEU A 244 0.18 8.61 -21.74
CA LEU A 244 1.31 9.31 -21.16
C LEU A 244 1.93 8.42 -20.08
N PRO A 245 3.23 8.10 -20.14
CA PRO A 245 3.91 7.35 -19.08
C PRO A 245 3.80 8.04 -17.72
N PRO A 246 3.90 7.28 -16.60
CA PRO A 246 3.99 7.86 -15.27
C PRO A 246 5.27 8.69 -15.12
N PHE A 247 5.16 9.84 -14.45
CA PHE A 247 6.28 10.77 -14.27
C PHE A 247 6.38 11.30 -12.83
N PRO A 248 6.44 10.42 -11.82
CA PRO A 248 6.56 10.86 -10.44
C PRO A 248 7.86 11.63 -10.21
N PRO A 249 7.81 12.88 -9.68
CA PRO A 249 9.01 13.67 -9.43
C PRO A 249 9.88 13.07 -8.32
N LYS A 250 11.17 13.35 -8.35
CA LYS A 250 12.10 12.91 -7.32
C LYS A 250 11.77 13.51 -5.95
N GLY A 251 11.54 12.65 -4.96
CA GLY A 251 11.28 13.02 -3.57
C GLY A 251 9.81 13.15 -3.19
N VAL A 252 8.86 12.93 -4.13
CA VAL A 252 7.42 12.91 -3.81
C VAL A 252 6.99 11.58 -3.19
N GLY A 253 7.70 10.49 -3.53
CA GLY A 253 7.37 9.13 -3.09
C GLY A 253 6.51 8.39 -4.10
N TYR A 254 5.61 7.53 -3.60
CA TYR A 254 4.78 6.69 -4.44
C TYR A 254 3.52 7.43 -4.89
N GLN A 255 3.26 7.42 -6.18
CA GLN A 255 2.04 7.93 -6.80
C GLN A 255 1.18 6.77 -7.29
N ARG A 256 -0.14 6.92 -7.17
CA ARG A 256 -1.11 5.90 -7.57
C ARG A 256 -1.56 6.17 -9.01
N LEU A 257 -1.49 5.15 -9.84
CA LEU A 257 -2.09 5.18 -11.18
C LEU A 257 -3.27 4.23 -11.21
N VAL A 258 -4.43 4.76 -11.51
CA VAL A 258 -5.71 4.07 -11.37
C VAL A 258 -6.39 3.93 -12.73
N PHE A 259 -6.64 2.68 -13.11
CA PHE A 259 -7.48 2.34 -14.25
C PHE A 259 -8.92 2.15 -13.79
N VAL A 260 -9.83 2.86 -14.40
CA VAL A 260 -11.26 2.70 -14.19
C VAL A 260 -11.91 2.31 -15.51
N LEU A 261 -12.64 1.19 -15.48
CA LEU A 261 -13.40 0.71 -16.62
C LEU A 261 -14.88 0.97 -16.37
N TYR A 262 -15.50 1.72 -17.28
CA TYR A 262 -16.93 2.02 -17.27
C TYR A 262 -17.64 1.23 -18.36
N LYS A 263 -18.81 0.70 -18.05
CA LYS A 263 -19.75 0.17 -19.04
C LYS A 263 -20.65 1.29 -19.49
N GLN A 264 -20.78 1.43 -20.82
CA GLN A 264 -21.69 2.39 -21.46
C GLN A 264 -23.03 1.73 -21.70
N THR A 265 -24.11 2.52 -21.62
CA THR A 265 -25.45 2.08 -22.01
C THR A 265 -25.61 2.04 -23.53
N ALA A 266 -24.97 2.99 -24.23
CA ALA A 266 -24.94 3.11 -25.68
C ALA A 266 -23.61 3.77 -26.10
N ARG A 267 -23.41 3.92 -27.40
CA ARG A 267 -22.27 4.70 -27.90
C ARG A 267 -22.44 6.17 -27.52
N LEU A 268 -21.42 6.76 -26.88
CA LEU A 268 -21.44 8.13 -26.35
C LEU A 268 -20.55 9.06 -27.18
N ASP A 269 -20.97 10.30 -27.31
CA ASP A 269 -20.13 11.35 -27.85
C ASP A 269 -19.36 12.05 -26.72
N LEU A 270 -18.09 11.68 -26.57
CA LEU A 270 -17.16 12.26 -25.61
C LEU A 270 -16.12 13.15 -26.28
N SER A 271 -16.40 13.67 -27.47
CA SER A 271 -15.49 14.53 -28.23
C SER A 271 -15.02 15.78 -27.48
N ALA A 272 -15.82 16.27 -26.53
CA ALA A 272 -15.45 17.38 -25.66
C ALA A 272 -14.19 17.12 -24.82
N HIS A 273 -13.84 15.86 -24.55
CA HIS A 273 -12.65 15.44 -23.81
C HIS A 273 -11.49 15.02 -24.71
N LYS A 274 -11.66 15.15 -26.04
CA LYS A 274 -10.63 14.78 -26.98
C LYS A 274 -9.49 15.79 -26.98
N LEU A 275 -8.28 15.30 -26.77
CA LEU A 275 -7.07 16.12 -26.87
C LEU A 275 -6.57 16.12 -28.31
N ASP A 276 -6.22 17.31 -28.80
CA ASP A 276 -5.58 17.44 -30.11
C ASP A 276 -4.16 16.85 -30.11
N ALA A 277 -3.68 16.40 -31.27
CA ALA A 277 -2.35 15.78 -31.39
C ALA A 277 -1.19 16.65 -30.87
N LYS A 278 -1.34 17.97 -30.86
CA LYS A 278 -0.37 18.92 -30.30
C LYS A 278 -0.44 19.05 -28.78
N ASP A 279 -1.57 18.69 -28.21
CA ASP A 279 -1.90 18.90 -26.81
C ASP A 279 -1.70 17.65 -25.94
N HIS A 280 -1.36 16.52 -26.56
CA HIS A 280 -1.15 15.26 -25.83
C HIS A 280 -0.05 15.34 -24.76
N VAL A 281 0.89 16.26 -24.90
CA VAL A 281 2.00 16.46 -23.96
C VAL A 281 1.73 17.63 -22.99
N ASN A 282 0.71 18.43 -23.27
CA ASN A 282 0.38 19.59 -22.43
C ASN A 282 -0.31 19.15 -21.13
N LEU A 283 0.40 19.29 -20.01
CA LEU A 283 -0.09 18.85 -18.69
C LEU A 283 -1.30 19.66 -18.23
N GLU A 284 -1.43 20.95 -18.59
CA GLU A 284 -2.59 21.76 -18.21
C GLU A 284 -3.88 21.22 -18.82
N LYS A 285 -3.82 20.78 -20.09
CA LYS A 285 -4.97 20.17 -20.77
C LYS A 285 -5.27 18.75 -20.30
N ARG A 286 -4.34 18.11 -19.61
CA ARG A 286 -4.53 16.82 -18.95
C ARG A 286 -5.06 16.94 -17.51
N SER A 287 -5.42 18.15 -17.10
CA SER A 287 -6.12 18.36 -15.85
C SER A 287 -7.52 17.75 -15.93
N PHE A 288 -7.81 16.81 -15.06
CA PHE A 288 -9.02 16.02 -15.09
C PHE A 288 -9.63 15.88 -13.71
N SER A 289 -10.92 15.63 -13.63
CA SER A 289 -11.61 15.25 -12.41
C SER A 289 -12.56 14.11 -12.71
N THR A 290 -12.23 12.93 -12.25
CA THR A 290 -13.05 11.71 -12.41
C THR A 290 -14.43 11.90 -11.79
N LEU A 291 -14.52 12.60 -10.65
CA LEU A 291 -15.78 12.90 -10.00
C LEU A 291 -16.71 13.76 -10.89
N GLN A 292 -16.17 14.84 -11.48
CA GLN A 292 -16.95 15.73 -12.33
C GLN A 292 -17.38 15.03 -13.62
N PHE A 293 -16.46 14.29 -14.24
CA PHE A 293 -16.74 13.48 -15.42
C PHE A 293 -17.87 12.47 -15.14
N TYR A 294 -17.78 11.73 -14.04
CA TYR A 294 -18.80 10.77 -13.68
C TYR A 294 -20.15 11.44 -13.37
N ARG A 295 -20.17 12.58 -12.70
CA ARG A 295 -21.41 13.34 -12.43
C ARG A 295 -22.12 13.79 -13.70
N GLN A 296 -21.37 14.15 -14.73
CA GLN A 296 -21.96 14.57 -16.02
C GLN A 296 -22.55 13.39 -16.81
N HIS A 297 -21.98 12.20 -16.67
CA HIS A 297 -22.35 11.01 -17.44
C HIS A 297 -22.88 9.85 -16.58
N GLN A 298 -23.34 10.12 -15.36
CA GLN A 298 -23.78 9.08 -14.41
C GLN A 298 -24.93 8.19 -14.92
N ASP A 299 -25.79 8.71 -15.78
CA ASP A 299 -26.93 7.97 -16.33
C ASP A 299 -26.51 7.05 -17.50
N GLU A 300 -25.36 7.32 -18.10
CA GLU A 300 -24.86 6.65 -19.31
C GLU A 300 -23.67 5.73 -19.01
N LEU A 301 -22.90 6.06 -17.97
CA LEU A 301 -21.69 5.33 -17.58
C LEU A 301 -21.86 4.67 -16.21
N THR A 302 -21.54 3.39 -16.13
CA THR A 302 -21.53 2.67 -14.85
C THR A 302 -20.14 2.09 -14.61
N PRO A 303 -19.47 2.37 -13.49
CA PRO A 303 -18.16 1.81 -13.18
C PRO A 303 -18.27 0.30 -12.95
N ALA A 304 -17.47 -0.47 -13.70
CA ALA A 304 -17.53 -1.92 -13.75
C ALA A 304 -16.24 -2.61 -13.37
N GLY A 305 -15.09 -2.00 -13.67
CA GLY A 305 -13.77 -2.58 -13.43
C GLY A 305 -12.80 -1.56 -12.83
N LEU A 306 -11.85 -2.05 -12.07
CA LEU A 306 -10.80 -1.27 -11.43
C LEU A 306 -9.50 -2.05 -11.43
N ALA A 307 -8.40 -1.37 -11.71
CA ALA A 307 -7.05 -1.87 -11.45
C ALA A 307 -6.14 -0.69 -11.10
N PHE A 308 -5.13 -0.89 -10.29
CA PHE A 308 -4.23 0.19 -9.94
C PHE A 308 -2.85 -0.31 -9.57
N TYR A 309 -1.87 0.56 -9.71
CA TYR A 309 -0.50 0.30 -9.27
C TYR A 309 0.11 1.58 -8.71
N GLN A 310 1.25 1.44 -8.09
CA GLN A 310 2.04 2.55 -7.58
C GLN A 310 3.28 2.74 -8.44
N SER A 311 3.65 3.98 -8.66
CA SER A 311 4.90 4.34 -9.33
C SER A 311 5.70 5.31 -8.47
N ASN A 312 7.02 5.18 -8.52
CA ASN A 312 7.96 5.98 -7.78
C ASN A 312 9.04 6.46 -8.78
N TRP A 313 9.74 7.50 -8.46
CA TRP A 313 10.77 8.08 -9.29
C TRP A 313 11.84 7.05 -9.73
N ASP A 314 12.25 7.19 -10.98
CA ASP A 314 13.32 6.43 -11.62
C ASP A 314 14.11 7.40 -12.54
N GLU A 315 15.34 7.07 -12.89
CA GLU A 315 16.19 7.88 -13.77
C GLU A 315 15.58 8.14 -15.17
N SER A 316 14.71 7.23 -15.65
CA SER A 316 13.97 7.39 -16.90
C SER A 316 13.05 8.61 -16.92
N VAL A 317 12.57 9.04 -15.76
CA VAL A 317 11.69 10.20 -15.58
C VAL A 317 12.37 11.49 -15.98
N THR A 318 13.67 11.64 -15.71
CA THR A 318 14.47 12.81 -16.12
C THR A 318 14.44 12.97 -17.65
N SER A 319 14.60 11.85 -18.36
CA SER A 319 14.51 11.84 -19.85
C SER A 319 13.12 12.19 -20.34
N LEU A 320 12.08 11.71 -19.67
CA LEU A 320 10.69 12.03 -19.99
C LEU A 320 10.40 13.53 -19.82
N TYR A 321 10.82 14.13 -18.70
CA TYR A 321 10.64 15.56 -18.47
C TYR A 321 11.34 16.40 -19.52
N HIS A 322 12.61 16.10 -19.85
CA HIS A 322 13.39 16.92 -20.76
C HIS A 322 13.02 16.71 -22.22
N ASN A 323 12.83 15.46 -22.65
CA ASN A 323 12.67 15.14 -24.07
C ASN A 323 11.20 15.14 -24.52
N VAL A 324 10.28 14.66 -23.67
CA VAL A 324 8.86 14.52 -24.03
C VAL A 324 8.07 15.73 -23.56
N LEU A 325 8.13 16.06 -22.27
CA LEU A 325 7.37 17.17 -21.69
C LEU A 325 8.00 18.54 -21.96
N GLN A 326 9.28 18.58 -22.34
CA GLN A 326 10.07 19.82 -22.53
C GLN A 326 10.03 20.75 -21.31
N LEU A 327 9.98 20.16 -20.14
CA LEU A 327 9.93 20.84 -18.85
C LEU A 327 11.17 20.51 -18.02
N LYS A 328 11.48 21.40 -17.08
CA LYS A 328 12.51 21.11 -16.09
C LYS A 328 11.93 20.15 -15.05
N GLU A 329 12.66 19.06 -14.78
CA GLU A 329 12.27 18.10 -13.74
C GLU A 329 12.21 18.80 -12.36
N PRO A 330 11.08 18.75 -11.65
CA PRO A 330 11.01 19.21 -10.27
C PRO A 330 11.69 18.17 -9.36
N VAL A 331 12.55 18.64 -8.47
CA VAL A 331 13.30 17.80 -7.54
C VAL A 331 13.01 18.26 -6.12
N PHE A 332 12.41 17.39 -5.32
CA PHE A 332 12.07 17.65 -3.92
C PHE A 332 13.07 16.98 -2.94
N GLU A 333 13.84 16.03 -3.42
CA GLU A 333 14.89 15.37 -2.68
C GLU A 333 16.23 15.50 -3.42
N TYR A 334 17.21 16.08 -2.75
CA TYR A 334 18.55 16.28 -3.31
C TYR A 334 19.50 15.21 -2.78
N ASP A 335 20.19 14.52 -3.69
CA ASP A 335 21.27 13.61 -3.35
C ASP A 335 22.55 14.43 -3.21
N PHE A 336 22.95 14.69 -1.97
CA PHE A 336 24.26 15.24 -1.72
C PHE A 336 25.31 14.10 -1.72
N PRO A 337 26.49 14.32 -2.32
CA PRO A 337 27.57 13.35 -2.21
C PRO A 337 27.87 13.13 -0.72
N LYS A 338 28.08 11.86 -0.35
CA LYS A 338 28.46 11.51 1.02
C LYS A 338 29.76 12.23 1.37
N ALA A 339 29.77 12.92 2.52
CA ALA A 339 30.99 13.51 3.02
C ALA A 339 32.08 12.43 3.16
N TYR A 340 33.24 12.67 2.58
CA TYR A 340 34.38 11.80 2.77
C TYR A 340 34.90 11.95 4.19
N LEU A 341 34.71 10.90 4.98
CA LEU A 341 35.23 10.80 6.32
C LEU A 341 36.22 9.63 6.32
N ALA A 342 37.47 9.92 6.66
CA ALA A 342 38.46 8.87 6.83
C ALA A 342 38.05 7.91 7.95
N ASP A 343 38.32 6.63 7.78
CA ASP A 343 38.05 5.63 8.81
C ASP A 343 38.77 5.95 10.11
N GLN A 344 38.08 5.80 11.22
CA GLN A 344 38.68 6.00 12.53
C GLN A 344 39.50 4.78 12.92
N LYS A 345 40.73 5.02 13.36
CA LYS A 345 41.57 3.94 13.85
C LYS A 345 41.23 3.62 15.31
N PHE A 346 40.81 2.41 15.57
CA PHE A 346 40.49 1.91 16.92
C PHE A 346 41.77 1.76 17.75
N PHE A 347 42.87 1.36 17.15
CA PHE A 347 44.13 1.13 17.79
C PHE A 347 45.21 1.96 17.12
N PRO A 348 45.47 3.19 17.56
CA PRO A 348 46.63 3.92 17.08
C PRO A 348 47.88 3.17 17.48
N LEU A 349 48.80 3.00 16.55
CA LEU A 349 50.07 2.28 16.78
C LEU A 349 50.95 2.94 17.82
N LYS A 350 50.76 4.25 18.03
CA LYS A 350 51.53 5.03 18.99
C LYS A 350 50.62 5.90 19.81
N GLN A 351 50.95 6.03 21.10
CA GLN A 351 50.31 7.01 21.96
C GLN A 351 50.77 8.42 21.57
N ALA A 352 49.83 9.40 21.60
CA ALA A 352 50.25 10.78 21.42
C ALA A 352 51.23 11.20 22.53
N PHE A 353 52.29 11.85 22.15
CA PHE A 353 53.34 12.30 23.08
C PHE A 353 52.79 13.47 23.93
N ASN A 354 52.85 13.31 25.23
CA ASN A 354 52.51 14.37 26.17
C ASN A 354 53.81 15.03 26.66
N LEU A 355 54.05 16.29 26.28
CA LEU A 355 55.24 17.05 26.60
C LEU A 355 55.53 17.09 28.12
N TYR A 356 54.50 17.18 28.94
CA TYR A 356 54.69 17.33 30.40
C TYR A 356 54.91 16.00 31.13
N MET A 357 54.27 14.93 30.66
CA MET A 357 54.37 13.62 31.33
C MET A 357 55.45 12.72 30.73
N ASP A 358 55.66 12.83 29.43
CA ASP A 358 56.46 11.85 28.68
C ASP A 358 57.86 12.37 28.26
N LYS A 359 58.22 13.62 28.63
CA LYS A 359 59.46 14.28 28.22
C LYS A 359 60.73 13.46 28.55
N HIS A 360 60.74 12.77 29.66
CA HIS A 360 61.90 12.01 30.18
C HIS A 360 61.67 10.50 30.21
N ARG A 361 60.57 10.03 29.63
CA ARG A 361 60.27 8.59 29.58
C ARG A 361 60.73 7.97 28.24
N ASP A 362 61.16 6.68 28.32
CA ASP A 362 61.50 5.94 27.12
C ASP A 362 60.25 5.76 26.23
N PRO A 363 60.30 6.17 24.95
CA PRO A 363 59.19 6.02 23.99
C PRO A 363 58.73 4.57 23.82
N LYS A 364 59.66 3.61 23.94
CA LYS A 364 59.30 2.18 23.83
C LYS A 364 58.45 1.71 25.02
N GLN A 365 58.75 2.15 26.23
CA GLN A 365 57.96 1.83 27.41
C GLN A 365 56.55 2.46 27.34
N LEU A 366 56.47 3.72 26.92
CA LEU A 366 55.20 4.41 26.73
C LEU A 366 54.30 3.68 25.74
N ASN A 367 54.84 3.29 24.60
CA ASN A 367 54.06 2.57 23.57
C ASN A 367 53.71 1.16 24.07
N LYS A 368 54.55 0.47 24.84
CA LYS A 368 54.25 -0.82 25.42
C LYS A 368 53.10 -0.74 26.44
N GLU A 369 53.14 0.20 27.36
CA GLU A 369 52.07 0.43 28.34
C GLU A 369 50.74 0.81 27.69
N TYR A 370 50.80 1.64 26.69
CA TYR A 370 49.63 2.01 25.90
C TYR A 370 49.02 0.81 25.19
N LEU A 371 49.86 0.00 24.52
CA LEU A 371 49.42 -1.19 23.83
C LEU A 371 48.84 -2.22 24.80
N GLN A 372 49.47 -2.45 25.97
CA GLN A 372 48.98 -3.35 27.00
C GLN A 372 47.60 -2.91 27.52
N ARG A 373 47.40 -1.62 27.76
CA ARG A 373 46.06 -1.08 28.17
C ARG A 373 45.00 -1.32 27.08
N LYS A 374 45.37 -1.11 25.83
CA LYS A 374 44.43 -1.34 24.71
C LYS A 374 44.12 -2.82 24.54
N LEU A 375 45.10 -3.68 24.63
CA LEU A 375 44.90 -5.13 24.52
C LEU A 375 44.09 -5.71 25.70
N ALA A 376 44.26 -5.14 26.90
CA ALA A 376 43.45 -5.56 28.06
C ALA A 376 41.98 -5.25 27.91
N GLN A 377 41.60 -4.23 27.10
CA GLN A 377 40.23 -3.86 26.82
C GLN A 377 39.58 -4.63 25.67
N THR A 378 40.36 -5.44 24.94
CA THR A 378 39.91 -6.15 23.74
C THR A 378 40.11 -7.64 23.87
N HIS A 379 39.07 -8.40 23.63
CA HIS A 379 39.22 -9.84 23.45
C HIS A 379 39.80 -10.13 22.05
N PRO A 380 40.82 -10.98 21.92
CA PRO A 380 41.48 -11.21 20.61
C PRO A 380 40.59 -11.87 19.57
N PHE A 381 39.51 -12.54 19.97
CA PHE A 381 38.61 -13.27 19.06
C PHE A 381 37.19 -12.73 19.04
N ASP A 382 36.61 -12.40 20.20
CA ASP A 382 35.20 -11.99 20.35
C ASP A 382 35.01 -10.76 21.24
N GLY A 383 36.04 -10.00 21.47
CA GLY A 383 35.98 -8.80 22.29
C GLY A 383 35.11 -7.69 21.66
N PRO A 384 34.43 -6.89 22.46
CA PRO A 384 33.72 -5.73 21.93
C PRO A 384 34.72 -4.78 21.27
N GLU A 385 34.35 -4.24 20.11
CA GLU A 385 35.15 -3.21 19.45
C GLU A 385 35.28 -1.99 20.38
N PRO A 386 36.48 -1.38 20.48
CA PRO A 386 36.67 -0.18 21.28
C PRO A 386 35.80 0.97 20.76
N ALA A 387 35.39 1.85 21.65
CA ALA A 387 34.63 3.05 21.28
C ALA A 387 35.40 3.90 20.25
N LEU A 388 34.70 4.39 19.25
CA LEU A 388 35.28 5.31 18.27
C LEU A 388 35.68 6.63 18.94
N ARG A 389 36.81 7.19 18.51
CA ARG A 389 37.27 8.49 19.02
C ARG A 389 36.27 9.62 18.74
N PHE A 390 35.63 9.60 17.58
CA PHE A 390 34.64 10.58 17.14
C PHE A 390 33.35 9.88 16.70
N PRO A 391 32.53 9.39 17.64
CA PRO A 391 31.37 8.57 17.33
C PRO A 391 30.28 9.28 16.51
N ASN A 392 30.22 10.60 16.57
CA ASN A 392 29.23 11.41 15.87
C ASN A 392 29.69 11.85 14.47
N ALA A 393 30.96 11.61 14.10
CA ALA A 393 31.50 12.02 12.80
C ALA A 393 30.89 11.25 11.61
N HIS A 394 30.37 10.01 11.85
CA HIS A 394 29.74 9.20 10.84
C HIS A 394 28.23 9.16 11.07
N PRO A 395 27.43 9.89 10.30
CA PRO A 395 25.98 9.88 10.46
C PRO A 395 25.39 8.49 10.18
N ILE A 396 24.41 8.09 10.98
CA ILE A 396 23.70 6.81 10.81
C ILE A 396 22.49 7.09 9.95
N ARG A 397 22.53 6.67 8.68
CA ARG A 397 21.45 6.81 7.70
C ARG A 397 20.94 5.43 7.30
N ASP A 398 19.73 5.39 6.71
CA ASP A 398 19.13 4.20 6.09
C ASP A 398 19.02 2.96 7.00
N VAL A 399 18.85 3.20 8.31
CA VAL A 399 18.78 2.15 9.32
C VAL A 399 17.54 2.34 10.19
N PRO A 400 16.82 1.25 10.54
CA PRO A 400 15.67 1.30 11.46
C PRO A 400 16.00 1.98 12.79
N SER A 401 15.01 2.61 13.42
CA SER A 401 15.20 3.39 14.66
C SER A 401 15.83 2.58 15.80
N TRP A 402 15.42 1.34 15.99
CA TRP A 402 15.98 0.44 17.00
C TRP A 402 17.44 0.13 16.75
N LEU A 403 17.83 -0.10 15.49
CA LEU A 403 19.21 -0.40 15.13
C LEU A 403 20.11 0.84 15.23
N ARG A 404 19.57 2.04 14.98
CA ARG A 404 20.30 3.32 15.21
C ARG A 404 20.71 3.45 16.68
N THR A 405 19.82 3.08 17.58
CA THR A 405 20.11 3.13 19.03
C THR A 405 21.23 2.17 19.40
N GLU A 406 21.21 0.95 18.87
CA GLU A 406 22.24 -0.05 19.14
C GLU A 406 23.59 0.35 18.52
N ILE A 407 23.60 0.85 17.28
CA ILE A 407 24.82 1.38 16.66
C ILE A 407 25.38 2.54 17.46
N ARG A 408 24.53 3.46 17.97
CA ARG A 408 24.95 4.57 18.81
C ARG A 408 25.56 4.10 20.11
N LYS A 409 24.93 3.16 20.81
CA LYS A 409 25.46 2.53 22.01
C LYS A 409 26.80 1.87 21.75
N ARG A 410 26.91 1.10 20.65
CA ARG A 410 28.18 0.46 20.25
C ARG A 410 29.28 1.48 19.99
N ARG A 411 29.01 2.56 19.27
CA ARG A 411 29.99 3.64 18.96
C ARG A 411 30.44 4.38 20.21
N LEU A 412 29.55 4.64 21.14
CA LEU A 412 29.84 5.32 22.41
C LEU A 412 30.44 4.37 23.45
N GLY A 413 30.38 3.05 23.23
CA GLY A 413 30.84 2.06 24.20
C GLY A 413 29.95 1.94 25.42
N ILE A 414 28.69 2.38 25.36
CA ILE A 414 27.74 2.39 26.48
C ILE A 414 26.99 1.06 26.55
N GLY A 415 26.78 0.56 27.76
CA GLY A 415 25.96 -0.64 28.02
C GLY A 415 26.68 -1.95 27.70
N ARG A 416 28.01 -1.96 27.70
CA ARG A 416 28.81 -3.17 27.59
C ARG A 416 29.09 -3.74 28.98
N VAL A 417 29.17 -5.07 29.08
CA VAL A 417 29.47 -5.76 30.36
C VAL A 417 30.76 -5.25 31.01
N GLN A 418 31.67 -4.70 30.22
CA GLN A 418 32.96 -4.18 30.68
C GLN A 418 32.92 -2.69 31.09
N ASP A 419 31.79 -2.04 30.98
CA ASP A 419 31.61 -0.63 31.39
C ASP A 419 31.33 -0.49 32.88
N TYR A 420 31.27 -1.61 33.61
CA TYR A 420 31.03 -1.67 35.08
C TYR A 420 32.29 -2.06 35.82
#